data_2e1b56f40a557bd2fbdfae3d549224f3
#
_entry.id   2e1b56f40a557bd2fbdfae3d549224f3
#
_cell.length_a   1.000
_cell.length_b   1.000
_cell.length_c   1.000
_cell.angle_alpha   90.00
_cell.angle_beta   90.00
_cell.angle_gamma   90.00
#
_symmetry.space_group_name_H-M   'P 1'
#
loop_
_entity.id
_entity.type
_entity.pdbx_description
1 polymer ?
#
loop_
_entity_poly.entity_id
_entity_poly.type
_entity_poly.pdbx_seq_one_letter_code
_entity_poly.pdbx_strand_id
1 'polypeptide(L)'
;MKFQTMGLIVKEQNIGEQDKLVHALTATNGIIKAFVRGAKNIKNQKCAATSLLTYSRLTVYKGRESYIISDAIPERIFSKLRGDVVKTCLAQYFCELAITICPREQNSEEFLKLILNSLYLLSENKRSAQLIKPCLEMRLASLAGYMPDLRMCRVCGEYLCDNMLFLPKSGTIECADCHRENGDMKILLNRSSLTALRHTVYADDNKLFSFALPESDLDVLNEASENYLKYMFEKDFSTLNFYKTIS
;
A
#
# COMPACT_ATOMS: atom_id res chain seq x y z
N MET A 1 16.39 -16.64 18.39
CA MET A 1 15.99 -17.57 17.31
C MET A 1 16.48 -16.99 15.98
N LYS A 2 17.03 -17.82 15.09
CA LYS A 2 17.50 -17.41 13.74
C LYS A 2 16.57 -17.99 12.69
N PHE A 3 16.14 -17.19 11.71
CA PHE A 3 15.27 -17.62 10.60
C PHE A 3 15.63 -16.87 9.31
N GLN A 4 15.17 -17.41 8.17
CA GLN A 4 15.27 -16.75 6.87
C GLN A 4 13.89 -16.37 6.38
N THR A 5 13.78 -15.20 5.75
CA THR A 5 12.54 -14.72 5.15
C THR A 5 12.85 -13.83 3.95
N MET A 6 11.87 -13.74 3.07
CA MET A 6 11.87 -12.72 2.02
C MET A 6 11.26 -11.43 2.57
N GLY A 7 11.81 -10.28 2.21
CA GLY A 7 11.31 -9.01 2.70
C GLY A 7 11.65 -7.82 1.80
N LEU A 8 10.74 -6.84 1.79
CA LEU A 8 10.93 -5.54 1.15
C LEU A 8 11.36 -4.52 2.20
N ILE A 9 12.45 -3.79 1.96
CA ILE A 9 12.87 -2.69 2.82
C ILE A 9 11.98 -1.48 2.56
N VAL A 10 11.14 -1.13 3.55
CA VAL A 10 10.14 -0.06 3.48
C VAL A 10 10.55 1.22 4.22
N LYS A 11 11.59 1.17 5.03
CA LYS A 11 12.23 2.34 5.66
C LYS A 11 13.66 2.02 6.02
N GLU A 12 14.55 2.99 5.85
CA GLU A 12 15.93 2.91 6.32
C GLU A 12 16.31 4.18 7.07
N GLN A 13 17.12 4.02 8.10
CA GLN A 13 17.69 5.11 8.89
C GLN A 13 19.15 4.78 9.23
N ASN A 14 20.02 5.73 9.05
CA ASN A 14 21.41 5.57 9.50
C ASN A 14 21.48 5.70 11.02
N ILE A 15 22.23 4.79 11.67
CA ILE A 15 22.49 4.82 13.10
C ILE A 15 24.01 4.76 13.29
N GLY A 16 24.52 5.73 14.08
CA GLY A 16 25.97 5.86 14.27
C GLY A 16 26.72 5.98 12.95
N GLU A 17 27.98 5.52 12.95
CA GLU A 17 28.87 5.69 11.81
C GLU A 17 28.72 4.60 10.73
N GLN A 18 28.36 3.37 11.10
CA GLN A 18 28.44 2.21 10.21
C GLN A 18 27.13 1.43 10.07
N ASP A 19 26.14 1.63 10.94
CA ASP A 19 24.97 0.79 11.05
C ASP A 19 23.74 1.44 10.44
N LYS A 20 22.75 0.61 10.12
CA LYS A 20 21.40 1.03 9.73
C LYS A 20 20.35 0.42 10.64
N LEU A 21 19.24 1.13 10.83
CA LEU A 21 17.98 0.60 11.31
C LEU A 21 17.02 0.56 10.14
N VAL A 22 16.44 -0.60 9.88
CA VAL A 22 15.50 -0.77 8.76
C VAL A 22 14.17 -1.28 9.24
N HIS A 23 13.11 -0.88 8.55
CA HIS A 23 11.83 -1.59 8.60
C HIS A 23 11.73 -2.43 7.34
N ALA A 24 11.44 -3.71 7.51
CA ALA A 24 11.23 -4.63 6.41
C ALA A 24 9.83 -5.26 6.53
N LEU A 25 9.06 -5.19 5.43
CA LEU A 25 7.87 -6.01 5.30
C LEU A 25 8.31 -7.40 4.86
N THR A 26 8.13 -8.37 5.74
CA THR A 26 8.54 -9.76 5.51
C THR A 26 7.34 -10.67 5.26
N ALA A 27 7.54 -11.75 4.51
CA ALA A 27 6.48 -12.71 4.22
C ALA A 27 5.95 -13.40 5.47
N THR A 28 6.83 -13.78 6.39
CA THR A 28 6.49 -14.65 7.53
C THR A 28 6.18 -13.92 8.83
N ASN A 29 6.73 -12.70 9.01
CA ASN A 29 6.67 -11.97 10.28
C ASN A 29 6.12 -10.55 10.15
N GLY A 30 5.51 -10.20 8.99
CA GLY A 30 5.00 -8.85 8.76
C GLY A 30 6.08 -7.78 8.84
N ILE A 31 5.71 -6.63 9.38
CA ILE A 31 6.67 -5.52 9.57
C ILE A 31 7.60 -5.83 10.74
N ILE A 32 8.89 -5.98 10.45
CA ILE A 32 9.95 -6.07 11.47
C ILE A 32 10.81 -4.80 11.46
N LYS A 33 11.25 -4.39 12.65
CA LYS A 33 12.24 -3.34 12.84
C LYS A 33 13.57 -3.99 13.24
N ALA A 34 14.59 -3.86 12.40
CA ALA A 34 15.83 -4.62 12.55
C ALA A 34 17.07 -3.73 12.42
N PHE A 35 18.08 -4.01 13.25
CA PHE A 35 19.42 -3.45 13.11
C PHE A 35 20.22 -4.20 12.06
N VAL A 36 21.04 -3.48 11.30
CA VAL A 36 21.94 -4.03 10.28
C VAL A 36 23.33 -3.46 10.49
N ARG A 37 24.22 -4.26 11.07
CA ARG A 37 25.59 -3.84 11.36
C ARG A 37 26.45 -3.74 10.10
N GLY A 38 27.24 -2.67 10.00
CA GLY A 38 28.15 -2.42 8.89
C GLY A 38 27.44 -2.15 7.55
N ALA A 39 26.15 -1.84 7.55
CA ALA A 39 25.36 -1.67 6.35
C ALA A 39 25.58 -0.34 5.61
N LYS A 40 26.30 0.61 6.20
CA LYS A 40 26.69 1.86 5.51
C LYS A 40 27.95 1.70 4.64
N ASN A 41 28.72 0.64 4.85
CA ASN A 41 29.88 0.36 4.03
C ASN A 41 29.44 -0.13 2.65
N ILE A 42 29.74 0.63 1.60
CA ILE A 42 29.38 0.34 0.19
C ILE A 42 29.96 -1.00 -0.29
N LYS A 43 31.11 -1.40 0.24
CA LYS A 43 31.73 -2.71 -0.08
C LYS A 43 31.00 -3.89 0.55
N ASN A 44 30.11 -3.63 1.51
CA ASN A 44 29.34 -4.69 2.16
C ASN A 44 28.06 -4.96 1.35
N GLN A 45 27.86 -6.21 0.94
CA GLN A 45 26.65 -6.64 0.21
C GLN A 45 25.34 -6.26 0.93
N LYS A 46 25.35 -6.20 2.25
CA LYS A 46 24.19 -5.76 3.06
C LYS A 46 23.81 -4.32 2.80
N CYS A 47 24.72 -3.45 2.34
CA CYS A 47 24.41 -2.05 2.04
C CYS A 47 23.32 -1.94 0.97
N ALA A 48 23.48 -2.61 -0.16
CA ALA A 48 22.51 -2.61 -1.25
C ALA A 48 21.24 -3.40 -0.87
N ALA A 49 21.41 -4.56 -0.25
CA ALA A 49 20.32 -5.45 0.13
C ALA A 49 19.37 -4.87 1.19
N THR A 50 19.84 -3.90 2.00
CA THR A 50 19.02 -3.24 3.03
C THR A 50 18.72 -1.76 2.73
N SER A 51 18.89 -1.35 1.48
CA SER A 51 18.46 -0.02 1.02
C SER A 51 16.96 0.02 0.73
N LEU A 52 16.37 1.21 0.88
CA LEU A 52 14.96 1.45 0.61
C LEU A 52 14.54 0.92 -0.77
N LEU A 53 13.35 0.32 -0.86
CA LEU A 53 12.79 -0.28 -2.08
C LEU A 53 13.64 -1.43 -2.66
N THR A 54 14.35 -2.16 -1.80
CA THR A 54 15.06 -3.39 -2.17
C THR A 54 14.32 -4.59 -1.58
N TYR A 55 13.95 -5.53 -2.43
CA TYR A 55 13.41 -6.84 -2.06
C TYR A 55 14.56 -7.82 -1.92
N SER A 56 14.68 -8.44 -0.75
CA SER A 56 15.86 -9.21 -0.37
C SER A 56 15.51 -10.49 0.38
N ARG A 57 16.39 -11.48 0.27
CA ARG A 57 16.45 -12.62 1.17
C ARG A 57 17.20 -12.19 2.42
N LEU A 58 16.52 -12.23 3.55
CA LEU A 58 17.03 -11.76 4.83
C LEU A 58 17.27 -12.94 5.77
N THR A 59 18.45 -12.99 6.39
CA THR A 59 18.74 -13.85 7.53
C THR A 59 18.61 -13.02 8.80
N VAL A 60 17.57 -13.31 9.59
CA VAL A 60 17.18 -12.51 10.73
C VAL A 60 17.42 -13.28 12.03
N TYR A 61 17.94 -12.59 13.01
CA TYR A 61 18.06 -13.06 14.39
C TYR A 61 17.07 -12.28 15.27
N LYS A 62 16.17 -12.97 15.95
CA LYS A 62 15.25 -12.37 16.93
C LYS A 62 15.92 -12.39 18.30
N GLY A 63 16.35 -11.22 18.79
CA GLY A 63 16.80 -10.98 20.15
C GLY A 63 15.62 -10.85 21.12
N ARG A 64 15.91 -10.38 22.34
CA ARG A 64 14.87 -10.13 23.36
C ARG A 64 13.97 -8.94 22.99
N GLU A 65 14.56 -7.85 22.51
CA GLU A 65 13.86 -6.58 22.27
C GLU A 65 13.89 -6.12 20.81
N SER A 66 14.71 -6.74 19.95
CA SER A 66 14.91 -6.29 18.58
C SER A 66 15.30 -7.41 17.64
N TYR A 67 15.07 -7.18 16.36
CA TYR A 67 15.58 -8.01 15.29
C TYR A 67 16.95 -7.51 14.82
N ILE A 68 17.81 -8.43 14.39
CA ILE A 68 19.08 -8.13 13.75
C ILE A 68 19.15 -8.86 12.43
N ILE A 69 19.35 -8.15 11.32
CA ILE A 69 19.67 -8.75 10.04
C ILE A 69 21.16 -9.05 10.02
N SER A 70 21.49 -10.33 10.13
CA SER A 70 22.88 -10.81 10.13
C SER A 70 23.43 -10.91 8.70
N ASP A 71 22.56 -11.28 7.74
CA ASP A 71 22.91 -11.38 6.32
C ASP A 71 21.72 -10.98 5.46
N ALA A 72 22.00 -10.43 4.26
CA ALA A 72 20.99 -9.99 3.30
C ALA A 72 21.52 -10.10 1.87
N ILE A 73 20.74 -10.72 1.00
CA ILE A 73 21.04 -10.89 -0.42
C ILE A 73 19.93 -10.22 -1.23
N PRO A 74 20.24 -9.23 -2.10
CA PRO A 74 19.23 -8.56 -2.89
C PRO A 74 18.71 -9.50 -3.99
N GLU A 75 17.39 -9.63 -4.10
CA GLU A 75 16.72 -10.37 -5.17
C GLU A 75 16.20 -9.41 -6.25
N ARG A 76 15.70 -8.24 -5.83
CA ARG A 76 15.24 -7.20 -6.75
C ARG A 76 15.45 -5.81 -6.15
N ILE A 77 16.05 -4.93 -6.93
CA ILE A 77 16.20 -3.51 -6.62
C ILE A 77 15.31 -2.73 -7.62
N PHE A 78 14.38 -1.92 -7.11
CA PHE A 78 13.51 -1.08 -7.94
C PHE A 78 14.24 0.22 -8.37
N SER A 79 15.40 0.06 -9.05
CA SER A 79 16.27 1.19 -9.43
C SER A 79 15.62 2.17 -10.39
N LYS A 80 14.71 1.70 -11.27
CA LYS A 80 14.00 2.56 -12.23
C LYS A 80 13.10 3.61 -11.54
N LEU A 81 12.61 3.34 -10.33
CA LEU A 81 11.85 4.31 -9.56
C LEU A 81 12.70 5.52 -9.16
N ARG A 82 14.00 5.30 -8.87
CA ARG A 82 14.92 6.36 -8.42
C ARG A 82 15.23 7.42 -9.49
N GLY A 83 15.03 7.10 -10.76
CA GLY A 83 15.21 8.04 -11.88
C GLY A 83 14.02 8.98 -12.12
N ASP A 84 12.91 8.79 -11.38
CA ASP A 84 11.68 9.56 -11.54
C ASP A 84 11.19 9.98 -10.15
N VAL A 85 11.22 11.29 -9.90
CA VAL A 85 10.88 11.85 -8.58
C VAL A 85 9.44 11.55 -8.20
N VAL A 86 8.49 11.70 -9.14
CA VAL A 86 7.06 11.45 -8.89
C VAL A 86 6.83 9.99 -8.51
N LYS A 87 7.42 9.04 -9.26
CA LYS A 87 7.32 7.61 -8.93
C LYS A 87 8.01 7.26 -7.62
N THR A 88 9.15 7.89 -7.33
CA THR A 88 9.85 7.68 -6.05
C THR A 88 8.96 8.11 -4.88
N CYS A 89 8.30 9.26 -4.98
CA CYS A 89 7.40 9.74 -3.92
C CYS A 89 6.18 8.83 -3.75
N LEU A 90 5.58 8.37 -4.84
CA LEU A 90 4.48 7.41 -4.76
C LEU A 90 4.93 6.06 -4.15
N ALA A 91 6.12 5.57 -4.53
CA ALA A 91 6.68 4.35 -3.92
C ALA A 91 6.97 4.51 -2.43
N GLN A 92 7.40 5.70 -1.98
CA GLN A 92 7.56 6.02 -0.56
C GLN A 92 6.21 6.04 0.16
N TYR A 93 5.16 6.55 -0.49
CA TYR A 93 3.80 6.45 0.04
C TYR A 93 3.37 4.98 0.21
N PHE A 94 3.64 4.10 -0.75
CA PHE A 94 3.37 2.67 -0.61
C PHE A 94 4.14 2.05 0.56
N CYS A 95 5.36 2.50 0.82
CA CYS A 95 6.12 2.10 2.00
C CYS A 95 5.49 2.62 3.31
N GLU A 96 4.98 3.86 3.33
CA GLU A 96 4.27 4.40 4.50
C GLU A 96 2.98 3.62 4.78
N LEU A 97 2.21 3.26 3.73
CA LEU A 97 1.05 2.37 3.84
C LEU A 97 1.43 1.03 4.45
N ALA A 98 2.52 0.40 3.95
CA ALA A 98 3.00 -0.87 4.48
C ALA A 98 3.29 -0.79 5.99
N ILE A 99 4.00 0.24 6.43
CA ILE A 99 4.35 0.42 7.85
C ILE A 99 3.11 0.65 8.72
N THR A 100 2.09 1.30 8.17
CA THR A 100 0.87 1.68 8.90
C THR A 100 -0.14 0.52 8.97
N ILE A 101 -0.31 -0.20 7.87
CA ILE A 101 -1.44 -1.12 7.66
C ILE A 101 -1.03 -2.59 7.86
N CYS A 102 0.19 -2.98 7.43
CA CYS A 102 0.58 -4.38 7.48
C CYS A 102 0.80 -4.86 8.92
N PRO A 103 0.38 -6.09 9.23
CA PRO A 103 0.50 -6.63 10.57
C PRO A 103 1.96 -6.81 11.00
N ARG A 104 2.16 -6.98 12.30
CA ARG A 104 3.45 -7.31 12.92
C ARG A 104 3.37 -8.71 13.49
N GLU A 105 4.48 -9.45 13.43
CA GLU A 105 4.61 -10.80 13.99
C GLU A 105 3.59 -11.83 13.45
N GLN A 106 3.08 -11.59 12.25
CA GLN A 106 2.11 -12.46 11.56
C GLN A 106 2.52 -12.69 10.11
N ASN A 107 2.00 -13.76 9.52
CA ASN A 107 2.15 -13.99 8.08
C ASN A 107 1.57 -12.80 7.30
N SER A 108 2.34 -12.27 6.37
CA SER A 108 1.99 -11.08 5.57
C SER A 108 2.37 -11.28 4.10
N GLU A 109 2.38 -12.51 3.64
CA GLU A 109 2.77 -12.85 2.26
C GLU A 109 1.88 -12.15 1.24
N GLU A 110 0.56 -12.08 1.48
CA GLU A 110 -0.39 -11.41 0.59
C GLU A 110 -0.14 -9.89 0.52
N PHE A 111 0.11 -9.24 1.66
CA PHE A 111 0.50 -7.83 1.72
C PHE A 111 1.80 -7.58 0.94
N LEU A 112 2.81 -8.40 1.16
CA LEU A 112 4.11 -8.29 0.49
C LEU A 112 3.96 -8.47 -1.03
N LYS A 113 3.21 -9.48 -1.49
CA LYS A 113 2.93 -9.72 -2.91
C LYS A 113 2.22 -8.52 -3.56
N LEU A 114 1.20 -7.98 -2.90
CA LEU A 114 0.44 -6.84 -3.39
C LEU A 114 1.32 -5.60 -3.58
N ILE A 115 2.14 -5.26 -2.56
CA ILE A 115 3.04 -4.10 -2.62
C ILE A 115 4.13 -4.31 -3.68
N LEU A 116 4.74 -5.49 -3.76
CA LEU A 116 5.76 -5.80 -4.77
C LEU A 116 5.20 -5.71 -6.18
N ASN A 117 3.96 -6.20 -6.41
CA ASN A 117 3.30 -6.09 -7.71
C ASN A 117 3.01 -4.64 -8.07
N SER A 118 2.51 -3.84 -7.13
CA SER A 118 2.27 -2.40 -7.32
C SER A 118 3.55 -1.65 -7.68
N LEU A 119 4.65 -1.90 -6.97
CA LEU A 119 5.96 -1.32 -7.26
C LEU A 119 6.49 -1.76 -8.63
N TYR A 120 6.28 -3.02 -9.01
CA TYR A 120 6.67 -3.54 -10.32
C TYR A 120 5.91 -2.85 -11.44
N LEU A 121 4.58 -2.77 -11.34
CA LEU A 121 3.73 -2.10 -12.34
C LEU A 121 4.11 -0.62 -12.50
N LEU A 122 4.39 0.06 -11.39
CA LEU A 122 4.82 1.46 -11.37
C LEU A 122 6.21 1.61 -12.01
N SER A 123 7.18 0.77 -11.64
CA SER A 123 8.56 0.86 -12.13
C SER A 123 8.68 0.58 -13.61
N GLU A 124 7.87 -0.35 -14.14
CA GLU A 124 7.88 -0.76 -15.55
C GLU A 124 6.88 0.02 -16.42
N ASN A 125 6.19 1.02 -15.88
CA ASN A 125 5.14 1.78 -16.58
C ASN A 125 4.03 0.92 -17.20
N LYS A 126 3.70 -0.22 -16.57
CA LYS A 126 2.69 -1.14 -17.08
C LYS A 126 1.26 -0.68 -16.81
N ARG A 127 1.08 0.17 -15.80
CA ARG A 127 -0.18 0.82 -15.43
C ARG A 127 0.10 2.24 -14.95
N SER A 128 -0.89 3.12 -15.05
CA SER A 128 -0.77 4.48 -14.55
C SER A 128 -0.72 4.52 -13.02
N ALA A 129 -0.02 5.50 -12.47
CA ALA A 129 0.03 5.75 -11.03
C ALA A 129 -1.37 5.97 -10.45
N GLN A 130 -2.23 6.72 -11.18
CA GLN A 130 -3.62 6.99 -10.82
C GLN A 130 -4.48 5.74 -10.69
N LEU A 131 -4.16 4.64 -11.39
CA LEU A 131 -4.86 3.36 -11.26
C LEU A 131 -4.24 2.48 -10.18
N ILE A 132 -2.90 2.40 -10.11
CA ILE A 132 -2.20 1.54 -9.15
C ILE A 132 -2.54 1.96 -7.71
N LYS A 133 -2.53 3.27 -7.44
CA LYS A 133 -2.68 3.82 -6.10
C LYS A 133 -4.02 3.41 -5.44
N PRO A 134 -5.21 3.70 -5.99
CA PRO A 134 -6.47 3.35 -5.35
C PRO A 134 -6.68 1.82 -5.26
N CYS A 135 -6.19 1.05 -6.23
CA CYS A 135 -6.22 -0.41 -6.16
C CYS A 135 -5.42 -0.93 -4.95
N LEU A 136 -4.21 -0.41 -4.76
CA LEU A 136 -3.37 -0.78 -3.61
C LEU A 136 -4.02 -0.37 -2.29
N GLU A 137 -4.52 0.86 -2.20
CA GLU A 137 -5.15 1.42 -1.00
C GLU A 137 -6.34 0.58 -0.53
N MET A 138 -7.30 0.35 -1.41
CA MET A 138 -8.52 -0.40 -1.09
C MET A 138 -8.23 -1.86 -0.77
N ARG A 139 -7.31 -2.49 -1.50
CA ARG A 139 -6.94 -3.89 -1.27
C ARG A 139 -6.15 -4.05 0.04
N LEU A 140 -5.23 -3.14 0.37
CA LEU A 140 -4.51 -3.17 1.65
C LEU A 140 -5.48 -3.03 2.83
N ALA A 141 -6.43 -2.08 2.75
CA ALA A 141 -7.45 -1.94 3.78
C ALA A 141 -8.28 -3.22 3.93
N SER A 142 -8.70 -3.82 2.81
CA SER A 142 -9.47 -5.06 2.82
C SER A 142 -8.71 -6.23 3.44
N LEU A 143 -7.43 -6.41 3.09
CA LEU A 143 -6.56 -7.44 3.68
C LEU A 143 -6.34 -7.23 5.18
N ALA A 144 -6.34 -5.98 5.64
CA ALA A 144 -6.19 -5.63 7.05
C ALA A 144 -7.51 -5.78 7.87
N GLY A 145 -8.59 -6.25 7.24
CA GLY A 145 -9.89 -6.43 7.88
C GLY A 145 -10.83 -5.23 7.78
N TYR A 146 -10.41 -4.16 7.12
CA TYR A 146 -11.23 -2.97 6.83
C TYR A 146 -11.80 -3.07 5.40
N MET A 147 -12.54 -4.14 5.12
CA MET A 147 -13.18 -4.31 3.82
C MET A 147 -14.49 -3.51 3.78
N PRO A 148 -14.67 -2.54 2.86
CA PRO A 148 -15.91 -1.82 2.74
C PRO A 148 -17.02 -2.71 2.16
N ASP A 149 -18.27 -2.47 2.56
CA ASP A 149 -19.43 -3.14 1.98
C ASP A 149 -19.99 -2.34 0.80
N LEU A 150 -19.55 -2.75 -0.39
CA LEU A 150 -19.91 -2.11 -1.65
C LEU A 150 -20.89 -2.95 -2.47
N ARG A 151 -21.51 -3.98 -1.89
CA ARG A 151 -22.35 -4.93 -2.62
C ARG A 151 -23.63 -4.28 -3.14
N MET A 152 -24.32 -3.53 -2.30
CA MET A 152 -25.61 -2.92 -2.62
C MET A 152 -25.88 -1.71 -1.73
N CYS A 153 -26.85 -0.87 -2.12
CA CYS A 153 -27.32 0.21 -1.25
C CYS A 153 -27.73 -0.36 0.11
N ARG A 154 -27.15 0.16 1.19
CA ARG A 154 -27.40 -0.33 2.55
C ARG A 154 -28.85 -0.09 3.03
N VAL A 155 -29.66 0.73 2.32
CA VAL A 155 -31.01 1.08 2.70
C VAL A 155 -32.04 0.26 1.92
N CYS A 156 -31.99 0.29 0.58
CA CYS A 156 -33.00 -0.35 -0.27
C CYS A 156 -32.52 -1.67 -0.93
N GLY A 157 -31.24 -2.00 -0.83
CA GLY A 157 -30.69 -3.20 -1.46
C GLY A 157 -30.43 -3.08 -2.96
N GLU A 158 -30.60 -1.87 -3.56
CA GLU A 158 -30.32 -1.66 -4.99
C GLU A 158 -28.86 -1.93 -5.30
N TYR A 159 -28.61 -2.81 -6.29
CA TYR A 159 -27.25 -3.20 -6.65
C TYR A 159 -26.59 -2.16 -7.56
N LEU A 160 -27.32 -1.60 -8.51
CA LEU A 160 -26.79 -0.69 -9.52
C LEU A 160 -27.78 0.43 -9.83
N CYS A 161 -27.39 1.66 -9.57
CA CYS A 161 -28.08 2.87 -10.01
C CYS A 161 -27.10 3.86 -10.62
N ASP A 162 -27.60 4.87 -11.31
CA ASP A 162 -26.76 5.85 -12.01
C ASP A 162 -26.02 6.78 -11.03
N ASN A 163 -26.59 6.99 -9.84
CA ASN A 163 -26.05 7.87 -8.80
C ASN A 163 -25.95 7.10 -7.48
N MET A 164 -24.81 6.46 -7.25
CA MET A 164 -24.49 5.81 -6.00
C MET A 164 -23.56 6.71 -5.19
N LEU A 165 -23.81 6.85 -3.91
CA LEU A 165 -22.94 7.60 -2.99
C LEU A 165 -22.08 6.61 -2.20
N PHE A 166 -20.78 6.77 -2.25
CA PHE A 166 -19.87 6.12 -1.33
C PHE A 166 -19.72 6.97 -0.08
N LEU A 167 -19.81 6.33 1.08
CA LEU A 167 -19.72 6.94 2.40
C LEU A 167 -18.42 6.46 3.05
N PRO A 168 -17.29 7.20 2.91
CA PRO A 168 -15.98 6.74 3.36
C PRO A 168 -15.92 6.44 4.86
N LYS A 169 -16.62 7.21 5.68
CA LYS A 169 -16.65 7.05 7.15
C LYS A 169 -17.24 5.71 7.60
N SER A 170 -18.25 5.20 6.89
CA SER A 170 -18.88 3.91 7.20
C SER A 170 -18.40 2.76 6.32
N GLY A 171 -17.69 3.07 5.21
CA GLY A 171 -17.30 2.06 4.23
C GLY A 171 -18.48 1.42 3.50
N THR A 172 -19.57 2.14 3.28
CA THR A 172 -20.81 1.62 2.66
C THR A 172 -21.24 2.48 1.49
N ILE A 173 -22.21 1.99 0.71
CA ILE A 173 -22.84 2.74 -0.39
C ILE A 173 -24.34 2.93 -0.17
N GLU A 174 -24.86 4.07 -0.64
CA GLU A 174 -26.28 4.40 -0.70
C GLU A 174 -26.64 4.96 -2.08
N CYS A 175 -27.82 4.61 -2.61
CA CYS A 175 -28.32 5.35 -3.77
C CYS A 175 -28.74 6.77 -3.37
N ALA A 176 -28.69 7.71 -4.32
CA ALA A 176 -29.03 9.11 -4.06
C ALA A 176 -30.45 9.30 -3.48
N ASP A 177 -31.40 8.46 -3.91
CA ASP A 177 -32.79 8.51 -3.45
C ASP A 177 -32.96 8.07 -1.99
N CYS A 178 -32.10 7.19 -1.50
CA CYS A 178 -32.15 6.69 -0.13
C CYS A 178 -31.34 7.55 0.85
N HIS A 179 -30.38 8.31 0.32
CA HIS A 179 -29.48 9.09 1.16
C HIS A 179 -30.22 10.18 1.94
N ARG A 180 -29.92 10.28 3.23
CA ARG A 180 -30.39 11.40 4.08
C ARG A 180 -29.19 12.25 4.46
N GLU A 181 -29.26 13.54 4.20
CA GLU A 181 -28.21 14.48 4.55
C GLU A 181 -27.94 14.46 6.06
N ASN A 182 -26.67 14.22 6.40
CA ASN A 182 -26.21 14.16 7.79
C ASN A 182 -24.91 14.94 8.01
N GLY A 183 -24.41 15.66 6.99
CA GLY A 183 -23.15 16.40 7.04
C GLY A 183 -21.89 15.55 6.91
N ASP A 184 -22.00 14.21 6.83
CA ASP A 184 -20.86 13.34 6.58
C ASP A 184 -20.39 13.45 5.11
N MET A 185 -19.09 13.22 4.90
CA MET A 185 -18.52 13.19 3.56
C MET A 185 -19.13 12.08 2.72
N LYS A 186 -19.46 12.40 1.48
CA LYS A 186 -20.01 11.48 0.49
C LYS A 186 -19.34 11.72 -0.87
N ILE A 187 -19.15 10.68 -1.64
CA ILE A 187 -18.54 10.71 -2.97
C ILE A 187 -19.50 10.11 -3.96
N LEU A 188 -19.87 10.91 -4.97
CA LEU A 188 -20.79 10.48 -6.02
C LEU A 188 -20.06 9.53 -6.98
N LEU A 189 -20.61 8.34 -7.14
CA LEU A 189 -20.14 7.32 -8.06
C LEU A 189 -21.12 7.15 -9.22
N ASN A 190 -20.61 7.24 -10.45
CA ASN A 190 -21.32 6.75 -11.61
C ASN A 190 -21.14 5.22 -11.74
N ARG A 191 -21.76 4.60 -12.76
CA ARG A 191 -21.65 3.14 -12.97
C ARG A 191 -20.21 2.65 -13.15
N SER A 192 -19.37 3.41 -13.86
CA SER A 192 -17.98 3.03 -14.10
C SER A 192 -17.15 3.08 -12.82
N SER A 193 -17.21 4.20 -12.10
CA SER A 193 -16.46 4.38 -10.85
C SER A 193 -16.94 3.44 -9.75
N LEU A 194 -18.25 3.17 -9.64
CA LEU A 194 -18.81 2.16 -8.74
C LEU A 194 -18.28 0.74 -9.06
N THR A 195 -18.32 0.36 -10.35
CA THR A 195 -17.82 -0.94 -10.79
C THR A 195 -16.32 -1.08 -10.51
N ALA A 196 -15.56 -0.03 -10.76
CA ALA A 196 -14.13 0.00 -10.49
C ALA A 196 -13.84 -0.07 -8.98
N LEU A 197 -14.55 0.69 -8.15
CA LEU A 197 -14.39 0.63 -6.70
C LEU A 197 -14.67 -0.77 -6.16
N ARG A 198 -15.74 -1.43 -6.63
CA ARG A 198 -16.02 -2.85 -6.32
C ARG A 198 -14.89 -3.77 -6.79
N HIS A 199 -14.36 -3.53 -7.98
CA HIS A 199 -13.26 -4.33 -8.53
C HIS A 199 -12.01 -4.25 -7.64
N THR A 200 -11.67 -3.08 -7.11
CA THR A 200 -10.51 -2.94 -6.20
C THR A 200 -10.64 -3.80 -4.94
N VAL A 201 -11.85 -4.08 -4.50
CA VAL A 201 -12.15 -4.83 -3.27
C VAL A 201 -12.37 -6.32 -3.55
N TYR A 202 -13.17 -6.66 -4.56
CA TYR A 202 -13.70 -8.03 -4.73
C TYR A 202 -13.04 -8.83 -5.85
N ALA A 203 -12.22 -8.23 -6.72
CA ALA A 203 -11.58 -8.96 -7.80
C ALA A 203 -10.52 -9.95 -7.27
N ASP A 204 -10.26 -11.00 -8.04
CA ASP A 204 -9.12 -11.89 -7.82
C ASP A 204 -7.80 -11.09 -7.91
N ASP A 205 -6.78 -11.47 -7.15
CA ASP A 205 -5.51 -10.74 -7.08
C ASP A 205 -4.82 -10.59 -8.44
N ASN A 206 -4.92 -11.60 -9.31
CA ASN A 206 -4.34 -11.57 -10.67
C ASN A 206 -5.09 -10.62 -11.62
N LYS A 207 -6.30 -10.18 -11.27
CA LYS A 207 -7.13 -9.26 -12.04
C LYS A 207 -7.19 -7.84 -11.46
N LEU A 208 -6.67 -7.63 -10.25
CA LEU A 208 -6.80 -6.36 -9.52
C LEU A 208 -6.47 -5.12 -10.37
N PHE A 209 -5.44 -5.19 -11.18
CA PHE A 209 -4.97 -4.08 -12.04
C PHE A 209 -5.36 -4.23 -13.51
N SER A 210 -6.34 -5.08 -13.85
CA SER A 210 -6.64 -5.46 -15.25
C SER A 210 -7.68 -4.59 -15.95
N PHE A 211 -8.19 -3.53 -15.32
CA PHE A 211 -9.17 -2.63 -15.90
C PHE A 211 -8.57 -1.29 -16.35
N ALA A 212 -9.36 -0.52 -17.08
CA ALA A 212 -9.06 0.85 -17.47
C ALA A 212 -10.29 1.72 -17.25
N LEU A 213 -10.06 2.98 -16.93
CA LEU A 213 -11.09 4.00 -16.68
C LEU A 213 -10.71 5.31 -17.39
N PRO A 214 -11.71 6.15 -17.74
CA PRO A 214 -11.47 7.54 -18.05
C PRO A 214 -10.80 8.27 -16.87
N GLU A 215 -10.06 9.34 -17.16
CA GLU A 215 -9.32 10.10 -16.15
C GLU A 215 -10.25 10.64 -15.05
N SER A 216 -11.41 11.18 -15.43
CA SER A 216 -12.42 11.65 -14.47
C SER A 216 -12.89 10.59 -13.48
N ASP A 217 -13.03 9.33 -13.92
CA ASP A 217 -13.45 8.23 -13.05
C ASP A 217 -12.28 7.74 -12.18
N LEU A 218 -11.04 7.85 -12.68
CA LEU A 218 -9.83 7.60 -11.87
C LEU A 218 -9.69 8.62 -10.74
N ASP A 219 -10.01 9.89 -10.99
CA ASP A 219 -9.98 10.94 -9.97
C ASP A 219 -10.99 10.63 -8.85
N VAL A 220 -12.22 10.26 -9.21
CA VAL A 220 -13.24 9.84 -8.25
C VAL A 220 -12.79 8.61 -7.45
N LEU A 221 -12.17 7.62 -8.11
CA LEU A 221 -11.66 6.42 -7.46
C LEU A 221 -10.53 6.75 -6.47
N ASN A 222 -9.63 7.67 -6.84
CA ASN A 222 -8.57 8.16 -5.96
C ASN A 222 -9.13 8.92 -4.76
N GLU A 223 -10.11 9.79 -4.97
CA GLU A 223 -10.79 10.50 -3.89
C GLU A 223 -11.46 9.52 -2.90
N ALA A 224 -12.15 8.51 -3.43
CA ALA A 224 -12.82 7.49 -2.62
C ALA A 224 -11.85 6.70 -1.75
N SER A 225 -10.76 6.21 -2.35
CA SER A 225 -9.77 5.38 -1.63
C SER A 225 -9.01 6.18 -0.56
N GLU A 226 -8.58 7.40 -0.88
CA GLU A 226 -7.86 8.27 0.08
C GLU A 226 -8.71 8.61 1.29
N ASN A 227 -9.96 9.06 1.06
CA ASN A 227 -10.84 9.43 2.17
C ASN A 227 -11.22 8.20 2.99
N TYR A 228 -11.39 7.03 2.36
CA TYR A 228 -11.62 5.79 3.06
C TYR A 228 -10.46 5.44 4.00
N LEU A 229 -9.23 5.47 3.51
CA LEU A 229 -8.05 5.21 4.35
C LEU A 229 -7.91 6.22 5.49
N LYS A 230 -8.17 7.50 5.20
CA LYS A 230 -8.12 8.56 6.22
C LYS A 230 -9.08 8.29 7.38
N TYR A 231 -10.32 7.87 7.07
CA TYR A 231 -11.29 7.54 8.12
C TYR A 231 -10.97 6.22 8.83
N MET A 232 -10.55 5.17 8.10
CA MET A 232 -10.29 3.85 8.69
C MET A 232 -9.05 3.83 9.59
N PHE A 233 -8.02 4.60 9.26
CA PHE A 233 -6.76 4.60 10.01
C PHE A 233 -6.53 5.88 10.83
N GLU A 234 -7.48 6.81 10.79
CA GLU A 234 -7.43 8.11 11.51
C GLU A 234 -6.07 8.82 11.34
N LYS A 235 -5.53 8.75 10.12
CA LYS A 235 -4.17 9.20 9.81
C LYS A 235 -4.11 9.98 8.52
N ASP A 236 -3.38 11.10 8.57
CA ASP A 236 -2.91 11.80 7.39
C ASP A 236 -1.53 11.26 6.97
N PHE A 237 -1.39 10.90 5.68
CA PHE A 237 -0.16 10.35 5.13
C PHE A 237 0.72 11.47 4.57
N SER A 238 1.84 11.75 5.25
CA SER A 238 2.74 12.85 4.86
C SER A 238 3.37 12.66 3.49
N THR A 239 3.69 11.41 3.13
CA THR A 239 4.25 11.08 1.81
C THR A 239 3.22 11.22 0.68
N LEU A 240 1.93 10.96 0.94
CA LEU A 240 0.86 11.23 -0.01
C LEU A 240 0.69 12.73 -0.24
N ASN A 241 0.68 13.52 0.83
CA ASN A 241 0.57 14.97 0.73
C ASN A 241 1.73 15.55 -0.11
N PHE A 242 2.95 15.07 0.10
CA PHE A 242 4.10 15.48 -0.69
C PHE A 242 3.97 15.01 -2.15
N TYR A 243 3.57 13.78 -2.41
CA TYR A 243 3.33 13.28 -3.77
C TYR A 243 2.35 14.17 -4.53
N LYS A 244 1.24 14.59 -3.92
CA LYS A 244 0.24 15.47 -4.52
C LYS A 244 0.75 16.87 -4.86
N THR A 245 1.83 17.32 -4.26
CA THR A 245 2.41 18.66 -4.59
C THR A 245 3.29 18.63 -5.83
N ILE A 246 3.67 17.43 -6.31
CA ILE A 246 4.63 17.26 -7.43
C ILE A 246 4.09 16.45 -8.60
N SER A 247 2.89 15.87 -8.47
CA SER A 247 2.21 15.07 -9.51
C SER A 247 1.33 15.90 -10.43
#